data_f93d19994b7c0f90d7c3c57360333323
#
_entry.id   f93d19994b7c0f90d7c3c57360333323
#
_cell.length_a   1.000
_cell.length_b   1.000
_cell.length_c   1.000
_cell.angle_alpha   90.00
_cell.angle_beta   90.00
_cell.angle_gamma   90.00
#
_symmetry.space_group_name_H-M   'P 1'
#
loop_
_entity.id
_entity.type
_entity.pdbx_description
1 polymer ?
#
loop_
_entity_poly.entity_id
_entity_poly.type
_entity_poly.pdbx_seq_one_letter_code
_entity_poly.pdbx_strand_id
1 'polypeptide(L)'
;SRKDTEMEWRALRKAIVAECNAQNKSEEYTKKYIAYCRKLHKCGLPIIASPAHFSMLVGLEHEYVCRMAYSPEHFYRHFSIPKSNGRERMIDEPLPDLKSAQHWILTNILEKMPVSPYAKAFVKNKGVKENARFHRGQSVVVSMDIKDFFPSIKI
;
A
#
# COMPACT_ATOMS: atom_id res chain seq x y z
N SER A 1 13.08 11.43 18.43
CA SER A 1 14.05 12.48 17.98
C SER A 1 14.97 11.91 16.90
N ARG A 2 15.78 12.78 16.26
CA ARG A 2 16.76 12.35 15.21
C ARG A 2 17.79 11.34 15.75
N LYS A 3 18.12 11.42 17.04
CA LYS A 3 19.02 10.48 17.74
C LYS A 3 18.38 9.11 17.92
N ASP A 4 17.09 9.04 18.21
CA ASP A 4 16.37 7.78 18.41
C ASP A 4 16.28 7.02 17.08
N THR A 5 15.94 7.71 16.00
CA THR A 5 15.90 7.13 14.64
C THR A 5 17.25 6.57 14.19
N GLU A 6 18.36 7.24 14.54
CA GLU A 6 19.70 6.75 14.19
C GLU A 6 20.11 5.55 15.04
N MET A 7 19.70 5.50 16.31
CA MET A 7 19.96 4.36 17.19
C MET A 7 19.15 3.13 16.74
N GLU A 8 17.89 3.32 16.40
CA GLU A 8 17.04 2.27 15.80
C GLU A 8 17.65 1.72 14.51
N TRP A 9 18.14 2.60 13.65
CA TRP A 9 18.81 2.18 12.42
C TRP A 9 20.06 1.35 12.67
N ARG A 10 20.88 1.70 13.66
CA ARG A 10 22.10 0.93 13.99
C ARG A 10 21.77 -0.48 14.43
N ALA A 11 20.75 -0.64 15.27
CA ALA A 11 20.28 -1.96 15.71
C ALA A 11 19.74 -2.78 14.53
N LEU A 12 18.89 -2.18 13.69
CA LEU A 12 18.33 -2.81 12.50
C LEU A 12 19.41 -3.22 11.50
N ARG A 13 20.37 -2.36 11.21
CA ARG A 13 21.51 -2.67 10.32
C ARG A 13 22.30 -3.87 10.83
N LYS A 14 22.57 -3.95 12.15
CA LYS A 14 23.27 -5.08 12.76
C LYS A 14 22.50 -6.38 12.56
N ALA A 15 21.18 -6.36 12.75
CA ALA A 15 20.32 -7.52 12.52
C ALA A 15 20.31 -7.97 11.04
N ILE A 16 20.22 -7.01 10.12
CA ILE A 16 20.27 -7.30 8.66
C ILE A 16 21.58 -7.96 8.27
N VAL A 17 22.72 -7.46 8.77
CA VAL A 17 24.04 -8.06 8.49
C VAL A 17 24.13 -9.49 9.05
N ALA A 18 23.67 -9.70 10.28
CA ALA A 18 23.67 -11.02 10.90
C ALA A 18 22.82 -12.01 10.09
N GLU A 19 21.63 -11.61 9.64
CA GLU A 19 20.75 -12.44 8.82
C GLU A 19 21.35 -12.74 7.44
N CYS A 20 21.94 -11.76 6.77
CA CYS A 20 22.62 -11.96 5.49
C CYS A 20 23.79 -12.96 5.64
N ASN A 21 24.55 -12.87 6.72
CA ASN A 21 25.65 -13.79 7.01
C ASN A 21 25.12 -15.21 7.29
N ALA A 22 24.06 -15.35 8.08
CA ALA A 22 23.43 -16.64 8.36
C ALA A 22 22.90 -17.32 7.08
N GLN A 23 22.46 -16.53 6.10
CA GLN A 23 21.98 -17.01 4.80
C GLN A 23 23.11 -17.13 3.75
N ASN A 24 24.37 -16.97 4.13
CA ASN A 24 25.53 -17.02 3.23
C ASN A 24 25.42 -16.07 2.01
N LYS A 25 24.83 -14.88 2.20
CA LYS A 25 24.74 -13.88 1.13
C LYS A 25 26.10 -13.23 0.89
N SER A 26 26.38 -12.87 -0.37
CA SER A 26 27.61 -12.17 -0.72
C SER A 26 27.69 -10.78 -0.07
N GLU A 27 28.90 -10.26 0.10
CA GLU A 27 29.11 -8.89 0.59
C GLU A 27 28.43 -7.85 -0.30
N GLU A 28 28.48 -8.04 -1.61
CA GLU A 28 27.84 -7.14 -2.58
C GLU A 28 26.32 -7.11 -2.41
N TYR A 29 25.69 -8.28 -2.25
CA TYR A 29 24.28 -8.39 -1.95
C TYR A 29 23.95 -7.67 -0.64
N THR A 30 24.70 -7.93 0.42
CA THR A 30 24.50 -7.33 1.74
C THR A 30 24.59 -5.81 1.70
N LYS A 31 25.58 -5.25 0.99
CA LYS A 31 25.72 -3.80 0.80
C LYS A 31 24.51 -3.20 0.08
N LYS A 32 24.06 -3.81 -1.02
CA LYS A 32 22.89 -3.35 -1.79
C LYS A 32 21.62 -3.41 -0.95
N TYR A 33 21.44 -4.49 -0.21
CA TYR A 33 20.26 -4.68 0.64
C TYR A 33 20.22 -3.68 1.80
N ILE A 34 21.35 -3.42 2.46
CA ILE A 34 21.46 -2.38 3.50
C ILE A 34 21.12 -0.99 2.93
N ALA A 35 21.63 -0.66 1.75
CA ALA A 35 21.33 0.63 1.11
C ALA A 35 19.82 0.77 0.81
N TYR A 36 19.19 -0.27 0.31
CA TYR A 36 17.75 -0.34 0.10
C TYR A 36 16.96 -0.16 1.40
N CYS A 37 17.28 -0.93 2.43
CA CYS A 37 16.63 -0.83 3.74
C CYS A 37 16.82 0.56 4.37
N ARG A 38 18.00 1.16 4.21
CA ARG A 38 18.26 2.53 4.71
C ARG A 38 17.37 3.58 4.04
N LYS A 39 17.12 3.42 2.74
CA LYS A 39 16.23 4.30 1.99
C LYS A 39 14.79 4.19 2.50
N LEU A 40 14.27 2.96 2.69
CA LEU A 40 12.94 2.74 3.26
C LEU A 40 12.81 3.31 4.67
N HIS A 41 13.78 3.03 5.54
CA HIS A 41 13.80 3.53 6.91
C HIS A 41 13.77 5.07 6.97
N LYS A 42 14.56 5.77 6.12
CA LYS A 42 14.53 7.22 6.02
C LYS A 42 13.17 7.78 5.60
N CYS A 43 12.43 7.03 4.78
CA CYS A 43 11.08 7.41 4.35
C CYS A 43 9.99 6.99 5.37
N GLY A 44 10.37 6.37 6.50
CA GLY A 44 9.42 5.83 7.48
C GLY A 44 8.60 4.66 6.95
N LEU A 45 9.09 4.00 5.89
CA LEU A 45 8.43 2.84 5.28
C LEU A 45 8.90 1.54 5.96
N PRO A 46 8.00 0.54 6.08
CA PRO A 46 8.37 -0.76 6.63
C PRO A 46 9.35 -1.47 5.71
N ILE A 47 10.30 -2.21 6.30
CA ILE A 47 11.17 -3.10 5.58
C ILE A 47 10.54 -4.49 5.60
N ILE A 48 10.05 -4.95 4.46
CA ILE A 48 9.43 -6.25 4.28
C ILE A 48 10.44 -7.15 3.57
N ALA A 49 11.02 -8.09 4.31
CA ALA A 49 12.09 -8.94 3.81
C ALA A 49 11.60 -10.12 2.96
N SER A 50 10.37 -10.60 3.25
CA SER A 50 9.78 -11.78 2.60
C SER A 50 8.26 -11.80 2.76
N PRO A 51 7.53 -12.63 2.01
CA PRO A 51 6.11 -12.87 2.26
C PRO A 51 5.82 -13.37 3.68
N ALA A 52 6.67 -14.22 4.23
CA ALA A 52 6.56 -14.69 5.62
C ALA A 52 6.71 -13.54 6.63
N HIS A 53 7.64 -12.62 6.39
CA HIS A 53 7.78 -11.43 7.23
C HIS A 53 6.53 -10.54 7.13
N PHE A 54 5.98 -10.35 5.93
CA PHE A 54 4.71 -9.62 5.77
C PHE A 54 3.56 -10.27 6.54
N SER A 55 3.47 -11.61 6.51
CA SER A 55 2.46 -12.37 7.26
C SER A 55 2.52 -12.10 8.76
N MET A 56 3.73 -12.06 9.33
CA MET A 56 3.94 -11.68 10.73
C MET A 56 3.48 -10.25 11.03
N LEU A 57 3.76 -9.31 10.13
CA LEU A 57 3.38 -7.89 10.29
C LEU A 57 1.86 -7.68 10.27
N VAL A 58 1.14 -8.47 9.49
CA VAL A 58 -0.34 -8.40 9.42
C VAL A 58 -1.04 -9.34 10.41
N GLY A 59 -0.29 -10.19 11.14
CA GLY A 59 -0.83 -11.12 12.13
C GLY A 59 -1.58 -12.30 11.52
N LEU A 60 -1.21 -12.74 10.31
CA LEU A 60 -1.83 -13.86 9.60
C LEU A 60 -0.82 -14.97 9.31
N GLU A 61 -1.30 -16.19 9.13
CA GLU A 61 -0.43 -17.30 8.74
C GLU A 61 0.13 -17.12 7.33
N HIS A 62 1.39 -17.53 7.14
CA HIS A 62 2.10 -17.34 5.88
C HIS A 62 1.40 -17.99 4.69
N GLU A 63 0.97 -19.24 4.85
CA GLU A 63 0.26 -19.97 3.79
C GLU A 63 -1.06 -19.31 3.42
N TYR A 64 -1.77 -18.76 4.40
CA TYR A 64 -3.02 -18.03 4.21
C TYR A 64 -2.79 -16.73 3.42
N VAL A 65 -1.74 -15.96 3.75
CA VAL A 65 -1.35 -14.75 3.00
C VAL A 65 -0.96 -15.09 1.56
N CYS A 66 -0.23 -16.19 1.35
CA CYS A 66 0.09 -16.67 0.00
C CYS A 66 -1.17 -17.00 -0.79
N ARG A 67 -2.14 -17.70 -0.19
CA ARG A 67 -3.43 -18.00 -0.85
C ARG A 67 -4.19 -16.73 -1.24
N MET A 68 -4.24 -15.72 -0.36
CA MET A 68 -4.85 -14.43 -0.69
C MET A 68 -4.18 -13.73 -1.87
N ALA A 69 -2.86 -13.88 -2.02
CA ALA A 69 -2.11 -13.27 -3.11
C ALA A 69 -2.24 -14.01 -4.44
N TYR A 70 -2.29 -15.34 -4.43
CA TYR A 70 -2.28 -16.16 -5.65
C TYR A 70 -3.67 -16.56 -6.14
N SER A 71 -4.69 -16.51 -5.27
CA SER A 71 -6.08 -16.86 -5.58
C SER A 71 -7.05 -15.87 -4.93
N PRO A 72 -6.92 -14.57 -5.23
CA PRO A 72 -7.66 -13.50 -4.55
C PRO A 72 -9.18 -13.62 -4.71
N GLU A 73 -9.68 -14.26 -5.76
CA GLU A 73 -11.10 -14.44 -6.06
C GLU A 73 -11.87 -15.12 -4.93
N HIS A 74 -11.21 -15.99 -4.15
CA HIS A 74 -11.82 -16.68 -3.00
C HIS A 74 -11.94 -15.81 -1.75
N PHE A 75 -11.34 -14.62 -1.78
CA PHE A 75 -11.28 -13.70 -0.64
C PHE A 75 -12.12 -12.44 -0.84
N TYR A 76 -13.01 -12.44 -1.85
CA TYR A 76 -13.99 -11.41 -2.08
C TYR A 76 -15.41 -11.94 -2.04
N ARG A 77 -16.33 -11.14 -1.52
CA ARG A 77 -17.77 -11.33 -1.65
C ARG A 77 -18.24 -10.47 -2.82
N HIS A 78 -18.95 -11.08 -3.74
CA HIS A 78 -19.52 -10.42 -4.91
C HIS A 78 -21.02 -10.23 -4.72
N PHE A 79 -21.52 -9.01 -4.88
CA PHE A 79 -22.94 -8.69 -4.87
C PHE A 79 -23.23 -7.47 -5.74
N SER A 80 -24.50 -7.30 -6.13
CA SER A 80 -24.92 -6.13 -6.88
C SER A 80 -25.74 -5.17 -6.03
N ILE A 81 -25.62 -3.89 -6.35
CA ILE A 81 -26.46 -2.83 -5.78
C ILE A 81 -27.11 -2.03 -6.91
N PRO A 82 -28.41 -1.62 -6.76
CA PRO A 82 -29.07 -0.82 -7.77
C PRO A 82 -28.47 0.60 -7.82
N LYS A 83 -28.26 1.10 -9.05
CA LYS A 83 -27.93 2.51 -9.31
C LYS A 83 -29.22 3.33 -9.45
N SER A 84 -29.11 4.66 -9.25
CA SER A 84 -30.23 5.59 -9.44
C SER A 84 -30.85 5.57 -10.85
N ASN A 85 -30.12 5.10 -11.85
CA ASN A 85 -30.59 4.94 -13.24
C ASN A 85 -31.17 3.56 -13.56
N GLY A 86 -31.47 2.72 -12.56
CA GLY A 86 -32.02 1.38 -12.71
C GLY A 86 -31.04 0.29 -13.15
N ARG A 87 -29.77 0.63 -13.39
CA ARG A 87 -28.72 -0.37 -13.67
C ARG A 87 -28.17 -0.95 -12.39
N GLU A 88 -27.62 -2.15 -12.43
CA GLU A 88 -26.88 -2.75 -11.33
C GLU A 88 -25.41 -2.32 -11.33
N ARG A 89 -24.85 -2.21 -10.13
CA ARG A 89 -23.41 -2.04 -9.91
C ARG A 89 -22.91 -3.25 -9.14
N MET A 90 -21.99 -3.98 -9.73
CA MET A 90 -21.25 -5.05 -9.03
C MET A 90 -20.31 -4.45 -8.01
N ILE A 91 -20.30 -5.04 -6.83
CA ILE A 91 -19.42 -4.68 -5.72
C ILE A 91 -18.61 -5.92 -5.35
N ASP A 92 -17.31 -5.73 -5.26
CA ASP A 92 -16.35 -6.73 -4.78
C ASP A 92 -15.90 -6.29 -3.40
N GLU A 93 -16.43 -6.94 -2.36
CA GLU A 93 -16.08 -6.64 -0.97
C GLU A 93 -15.03 -7.64 -0.48
N PRO A 94 -13.82 -7.18 -0.08
CA PRO A 94 -12.82 -8.08 0.48
C PRO A 94 -13.32 -8.67 1.80
N LEU A 95 -13.05 -9.96 2.01
CA LEU A 95 -13.29 -10.63 3.29
C LEU A 95 -12.42 -10.00 4.41
N PRO A 96 -12.80 -10.16 5.69
CA PRO A 96 -12.18 -9.41 6.80
C PRO A 96 -10.66 -9.46 6.84
N ASP A 97 -10.05 -10.62 6.64
CA ASP A 97 -8.59 -10.78 6.73
C ASP A 97 -7.88 -10.10 5.56
N LEU A 98 -8.40 -10.25 4.33
CA LEU A 98 -7.88 -9.53 3.17
C LEU A 98 -8.04 -8.01 3.35
N LYS A 99 -9.19 -7.57 3.84
CA LYS A 99 -9.46 -6.16 4.15
C LYS A 99 -8.49 -5.60 5.20
N SER A 100 -8.18 -6.40 6.24
CA SER A 100 -7.21 -6.04 7.27
C SER A 100 -5.79 -5.91 6.69
N ALA A 101 -5.36 -6.86 5.87
CA ALA A 101 -4.05 -6.81 5.19
C ALA A 101 -3.96 -5.60 4.23
N GLN A 102 -5.00 -5.34 3.45
CA GLN A 102 -5.09 -4.15 2.58
C GLN A 102 -5.03 -2.85 3.39
N HIS A 103 -5.74 -2.79 4.53
CA HIS A 103 -5.71 -1.62 5.41
C HIS A 103 -4.33 -1.40 6.03
N TRP A 104 -3.64 -2.47 6.39
CA TRP A 104 -2.26 -2.39 6.88
C TRP A 104 -1.34 -1.78 5.81
N ILE A 105 -1.44 -2.22 4.55
CA ILE A 105 -0.68 -1.67 3.41
C ILE A 105 -1.00 -0.18 3.21
N LEU A 106 -2.29 0.16 3.23
CA LEU A 106 -2.73 1.55 3.10
C LEU A 106 -2.07 2.43 4.15
N THR A 107 -2.19 2.06 5.42
CA THR A 107 -1.74 2.89 6.55
C THR A 107 -0.22 2.95 6.67
N ASN A 108 0.46 1.83 6.46
CA ASN A 108 1.90 1.73 6.72
C ASN A 108 2.77 2.07 5.51
N ILE A 109 2.21 2.02 4.30
CA ILE A 109 2.95 2.26 3.07
C ILE A 109 2.34 3.42 2.28
N LEU A 110 1.10 3.27 1.81
CA LEU A 110 0.54 4.19 0.82
C LEU A 110 0.29 5.60 1.38
N GLU A 111 -0.23 5.72 2.61
CA GLU A 111 -0.47 7.02 3.26
C GLU A 111 0.82 7.81 3.56
N LYS A 112 1.98 7.14 3.56
CA LYS A 112 3.29 7.77 3.75
C LYS A 112 3.94 8.24 2.46
N MET A 113 3.38 7.84 1.32
CA MET A 113 3.88 8.23 0.01
C MET A 113 3.35 9.62 -0.37
N PRO A 114 4.16 10.45 -1.03
CA PRO A 114 3.71 11.75 -1.50
C PRO A 114 2.64 11.55 -2.59
N VAL A 115 1.54 12.27 -2.47
CA VAL A 115 0.46 12.30 -3.48
C VAL A 115 0.47 13.61 -4.24
N SER A 116 0.05 13.56 -5.50
CA SER A 116 -0.11 14.75 -6.33
C SER A 116 -1.02 15.79 -5.66
N PRO A 117 -0.70 17.09 -5.71
CA PRO A 117 -1.57 18.15 -5.19
C PRO A 117 -2.93 18.21 -5.90
N TYR A 118 -3.03 17.64 -7.11
CA TYR A 118 -4.26 17.55 -7.88
C TYR A 118 -5.14 16.36 -7.46
N ALA A 119 -4.60 15.36 -6.78
CA ALA A 119 -5.38 14.24 -6.23
C ALA A 119 -6.23 14.74 -5.06
N LYS A 120 -7.57 14.72 -5.21
CA LYS A 120 -8.52 15.17 -4.20
C LYS A 120 -9.40 14.03 -3.66
N ALA A 121 -9.53 12.93 -4.39
CA ALA A 121 -10.24 11.74 -3.95
C ALA A 121 -9.29 10.74 -3.29
N PHE A 122 -9.81 10.00 -2.30
CA PHE A 122 -9.08 8.94 -1.57
C PHE A 122 -7.77 9.39 -0.89
N VAL A 123 -7.63 10.67 -0.63
CA VAL A 123 -6.48 11.26 0.06
C VAL A 123 -6.93 11.73 1.44
N LYS A 124 -6.16 11.38 2.46
CA LYS A 124 -6.43 11.77 3.85
C LYS A 124 -6.54 13.30 3.95
N ASN A 125 -7.54 13.77 4.70
CA ASN A 125 -7.82 15.19 4.90
C ASN A 125 -8.17 15.98 3.62
N LYS A 126 -8.47 15.32 2.50
CA LYS A 126 -9.03 15.91 1.29
C LYS A 126 -10.49 15.49 1.14
N GLY A 127 -11.30 16.36 0.56
CA GLY A 127 -12.73 16.08 0.39
C GLY A 127 -13.36 16.87 -0.77
N VAL A 128 -14.64 16.62 -0.99
CA VAL A 128 -15.42 17.22 -2.08
C VAL A 128 -15.34 18.76 -2.06
N LYS A 129 -15.37 19.37 -0.88
CA LYS A 129 -15.26 20.83 -0.72
C LYS A 129 -13.93 21.38 -1.25
N GLU A 130 -12.83 20.66 -1.01
CA GLU A 130 -11.51 21.05 -1.48
C GLU A 130 -11.39 20.87 -3.01
N ASN A 131 -11.99 19.81 -3.54
CA ASN A 131 -12.07 19.60 -4.98
C ASN A 131 -12.86 20.74 -5.66
N ALA A 132 -14.02 21.09 -5.12
CA ALA A 132 -14.86 22.17 -5.64
C ALA A 132 -14.15 23.54 -5.67
N ARG A 133 -13.28 23.82 -4.70
CA ARG A 133 -12.49 25.06 -4.65
C ARG A 133 -11.59 25.27 -5.87
N PHE A 134 -11.09 24.19 -6.46
CA PHE A 134 -10.24 24.25 -7.66
C PHE A 134 -10.97 24.80 -8.89
N HIS A 135 -12.28 24.64 -8.93
CA HIS A 135 -13.14 25.08 -10.05
C HIS A 135 -13.78 26.44 -9.80
N ARG A 136 -13.57 27.02 -8.61
CA ARG A 136 -14.16 28.31 -8.25
C ARG A 136 -13.56 29.45 -9.08
N GLY A 137 -14.42 30.25 -9.71
CA GLY A 137 -14.01 31.41 -10.51
C GLY A 137 -13.47 31.06 -11.90
N GLN A 138 -13.55 29.80 -12.32
CA GLN A 138 -13.19 29.41 -13.68
C GLN A 138 -14.34 29.66 -14.63
N SER A 139 -14.04 30.26 -15.80
CA SER A 139 -15.03 30.51 -16.86
C SER A 139 -15.42 29.23 -17.59
N VAL A 140 -14.58 28.23 -17.60
CA VAL A 140 -14.81 26.93 -18.24
C VAL A 140 -14.32 25.83 -17.32
N VAL A 141 -15.13 24.79 -17.13
CA VAL A 141 -14.76 23.55 -16.42
C VAL A 141 -15.01 22.37 -17.33
N VAL A 142 -13.98 21.57 -17.55
CA VAL A 142 -14.08 20.32 -18.33
C VAL A 142 -14.08 19.14 -17.37
N SER A 143 -15.10 18.28 -17.47
CA SER A 143 -15.17 17.01 -16.72
C SER A 143 -14.85 15.86 -17.69
N MET A 144 -13.88 15.03 -17.29
CA MET A 144 -13.50 13.83 -18.05
C MET A 144 -13.46 12.64 -17.11
N ASP A 145 -13.88 11.48 -17.59
CA ASP A 145 -13.84 10.22 -16.86
C ASP A 145 -13.23 9.12 -17.73
N ILE A 146 -12.40 8.28 -17.14
CA ILE A 146 -11.78 7.15 -17.83
C ILE A 146 -12.66 5.94 -17.60
N LYS A 147 -13.30 5.46 -18.66
CA LYS A 147 -14.14 4.26 -18.60
C LYS A 147 -13.31 3.05 -18.17
N ASP A 148 -13.86 2.30 -17.22
CA ASP A 148 -13.28 1.04 -16.73
C ASP A 148 -11.80 1.16 -16.31
N PHE A 149 -11.42 2.27 -15.68
CA PHE A 149 -10.02 2.58 -15.31
C PHE A 149 -9.36 1.40 -14.58
N PHE A 150 -9.90 0.96 -13.45
CA PHE A 150 -9.32 -0.13 -12.67
C PHE A 150 -9.33 -1.48 -13.40
N PRO A 151 -10.42 -1.92 -14.05
CA PRO A 151 -10.41 -3.15 -14.85
C PRO A 151 -9.47 -3.12 -16.05
N SER A 152 -9.10 -1.93 -16.55
CA SER A 152 -8.18 -1.79 -17.67
C SER A 152 -6.70 -1.93 -17.28
N ILE A 153 -6.37 -1.83 -16.00
CA ILE A 153 -5.01 -2.01 -15.51
C ILE A 153 -4.67 -3.51 -15.55
N LYS A 154 -3.70 -3.87 -16.38
CA LYS A 154 -3.14 -5.23 -16.44
C LYS A 154 -1.86 -5.28 -15.61
N ILE A 155 -1.71 -6.33 -14.82
CA ILE A 155 -0.51 -6.64 -14.03
C ILE A 155 0.34 -7.61 -14.83
#